data_4da56da48d259937b51e4d7991cb36f5
#
_entry.id   4da56da48d259937b51e4d7991cb36f5
#
_cell.length_a   1.000
_cell.length_b   1.000
_cell.length_c   1.000
_cell.angle_alpha   90.00
_cell.angle_beta   90.00
_cell.angle_gamma   90.00
#
_symmetry.space_group_name_H-M   'P 1'
#
loop_
_entity.id
_entity.type
_entity.pdbx_description
1 polymer ?
#
loop_
_entity_poly.entity_id
_entity_poly.type
_entity_poly.pdbx_seq_one_letter_code
_entity_poly.pdbx_strand_id
1 'polypeptide(L)'
;MAEAWGILMPWIPTIEYIILLFEENIKDAYLMNREGLSATLDKVIWGIPTQGIPTIWDQVTLLFKEIVENHYFSDGNKRIGILIAFLFLVKNGYEFAPPKEEIFSMTMDVAQGLKTFDQIKDWFIQNSKEIV
;
A
#
# COMPACT_ATOMS: atom_id res chain seq x y z
N MET A 1 -5.23 -2.23 -28.35
CA MET A 1 -6.46 -1.97 -27.60
C MET A 1 -6.52 -2.73 -26.28
N ALA A 2 -6.16 -4.00 -26.29
CA ALA A 2 -6.09 -4.77 -25.05
C ALA A 2 -5.09 -4.16 -24.03
N GLU A 3 -4.00 -3.63 -24.55
CA GLU A 3 -2.97 -2.98 -23.73
C GLU A 3 -3.51 -1.74 -23.02
N ALA A 4 -4.36 -0.97 -23.71
CA ALA A 4 -4.97 0.22 -23.12
C ALA A 4 -5.87 -0.14 -21.94
N TRP A 5 -6.62 -1.25 -22.06
CA TRP A 5 -7.44 -1.74 -20.96
C TRP A 5 -6.60 -2.14 -19.75
N GLY A 6 -5.47 -2.84 -19.99
CA GLY A 6 -4.55 -3.22 -18.93
C GLY A 6 -3.97 -2.02 -18.18
N ILE A 7 -3.68 -0.92 -18.90
CA ILE A 7 -3.18 0.31 -18.30
C ILE A 7 -4.24 0.97 -17.42
N LEU A 8 -5.51 0.94 -17.87
CA LEU A 8 -6.61 1.60 -17.17
C LEU A 8 -7.15 0.81 -15.98
N MET A 9 -6.75 -0.46 -15.85
CA MET A 9 -7.25 -1.38 -14.82
C MET A 9 -6.09 -1.82 -13.92
N PRO A 10 -5.68 -0.98 -12.96
CA PRO A 10 -4.58 -1.34 -12.08
C PRO A 10 -4.95 -2.55 -11.20
N TRP A 11 -3.95 -3.36 -10.89
CA TRP A 11 -4.14 -4.42 -9.92
C TRP A 11 -4.28 -3.79 -8.52
N ILE A 12 -5.34 -4.18 -7.81
CA ILE A 12 -5.57 -3.76 -6.43
C ILE A 12 -5.85 -5.04 -5.63
N PRO A 13 -5.19 -5.23 -4.48
CA PRO A 13 -5.44 -6.43 -3.68
C PRO A 13 -6.86 -6.45 -3.12
N THR A 14 -7.45 -7.64 -3.07
CA THR A 14 -8.71 -7.83 -2.35
C THR A 14 -8.41 -7.93 -0.85
N ILE A 15 -9.45 -7.77 -0.03
CA ILE A 15 -9.28 -7.94 1.42
C ILE A 15 -8.85 -9.37 1.74
N GLU A 16 -9.37 -10.37 1.02
CA GLU A 16 -9.00 -11.77 1.20
C GLU A 16 -7.52 -12.00 0.88
N TYR A 17 -7.01 -11.35 -0.15
CA TYR A 17 -5.59 -11.42 -0.50
C TYR A 17 -4.71 -10.88 0.63
N ILE A 18 -5.08 -9.74 1.19
CA ILE A 18 -4.33 -9.12 2.29
C ILE A 18 -4.36 -10.01 3.53
N ILE A 19 -5.53 -10.56 3.86
CA ILE A 19 -5.68 -11.45 5.02
C ILE A 19 -4.82 -12.69 4.85
N LEU A 20 -4.86 -13.32 3.67
CA LEU A 20 -4.05 -14.51 3.39
C LEU A 20 -2.55 -14.21 3.50
N LEU A 21 -2.13 -13.09 2.90
CA LEU A 21 -0.74 -12.67 2.96
C LEU A 21 -0.30 -12.41 4.41
N PHE A 22 -1.18 -11.80 5.20
CA PHE A 22 -0.93 -11.58 6.62
C PHE A 22 -0.75 -12.91 7.35
N GLU A 23 -1.67 -13.86 7.16
CA GLU A 23 -1.62 -15.17 7.83
C GLU A 23 -0.36 -15.96 7.46
N GLU A 24 0.11 -15.83 6.23
CA GLU A 24 1.33 -16.52 5.78
C GLU A 24 2.62 -15.92 6.35
N ASN A 25 2.62 -14.63 6.69
CA ASN A 25 3.85 -13.91 7.02
C ASN A 25 3.94 -13.47 8.49
N ILE A 26 2.83 -13.38 9.18
CA ILE A 26 2.77 -12.89 10.56
C ILE A 26 2.22 -13.99 11.46
N LYS A 27 2.97 -14.33 12.51
CA LYS A 27 2.56 -15.33 13.49
C LYS A 27 1.98 -14.68 14.73
N ASP A 28 1.07 -15.38 15.38
CA ASP A 28 0.53 -15.01 16.70
C ASP A 28 -0.17 -13.64 16.70
N ALA A 29 -0.80 -13.31 15.59
CA ALA A 29 -1.53 -12.06 15.45
C ALA A 29 -2.81 -12.31 14.64
N TYR A 30 -3.75 -11.37 14.71
CA TYR A 30 -5.05 -11.53 14.07
C TYR A 30 -5.59 -10.20 13.58
N LEU A 31 -6.55 -10.27 12.66
CA LEU A 31 -7.25 -9.09 12.14
C LEU A 31 -8.24 -8.59 13.19
N MET A 32 -8.06 -7.35 13.63
CA MET A 32 -8.91 -6.72 14.63
C MET A 32 -10.02 -5.85 14.01
N ASN A 33 -9.73 -5.22 12.88
CA ASN A 33 -10.64 -4.22 12.30
C ASN A 33 -10.82 -4.46 10.79
N ARG A 34 -11.64 -5.45 10.48
CA ARG A 34 -11.96 -5.80 9.09
C ARG A 34 -12.68 -4.64 8.37
N GLU A 35 -13.57 -3.95 9.06
CA GLU A 35 -14.33 -2.84 8.47
C GLU A 35 -13.41 -1.68 8.10
N GLY A 36 -12.43 -1.36 8.96
CA GLY A 36 -11.44 -0.33 8.66
C GLY A 36 -10.60 -0.66 7.45
N LEU A 37 -10.13 -1.91 7.36
CA LEU A 37 -9.35 -2.37 6.20
C LEU A 37 -10.19 -2.32 4.93
N SER A 38 -11.44 -2.75 5.00
CA SER A 38 -12.37 -2.69 3.86
C SER A 38 -12.60 -1.24 3.40
N ALA A 39 -12.76 -0.31 4.34
CA ALA A 39 -12.92 1.11 4.02
C ALA A 39 -11.69 1.68 3.34
N THR A 40 -10.50 1.28 3.76
CA THR A 40 -9.24 1.67 3.11
C THR A 40 -9.22 1.19 1.65
N LEU A 41 -9.58 -0.06 1.41
CA LEU A 41 -9.62 -0.61 0.06
C LEU A 41 -10.61 0.11 -0.84
N ASP A 42 -11.76 0.51 -0.30
CA ASP A 42 -12.74 1.31 -1.04
C ASP A 42 -12.12 2.65 -1.47
N LYS A 43 -11.37 3.32 -0.59
CA LYS A 43 -10.68 4.56 -0.94
C LYS A 43 -9.61 4.34 -2.00
N VAL A 44 -8.91 3.21 -1.94
CA VAL A 44 -7.88 2.87 -2.94
C VAL A 44 -8.51 2.68 -4.32
N ILE A 45 -9.66 2.00 -4.38
CA ILE A 45 -10.36 1.72 -5.64
C ILE A 45 -11.00 2.99 -6.21
N TRP A 46 -11.76 3.70 -5.40
CA TRP A 46 -12.64 4.78 -5.86
C TRP A 46 -12.05 6.17 -5.71
N GLY A 47 -10.99 6.31 -4.93
CA GLY A 47 -10.40 7.60 -4.59
C GLY A 47 -11.24 8.37 -3.57
N ILE A 48 -10.82 9.59 -3.31
CA ILE A 48 -11.53 10.53 -2.45
C ILE A 48 -12.33 11.45 -3.36
N PRO A 49 -13.64 11.60 -3.15
CA PRO A 49 -14.53 12.30 -4.10
C PRO A 49 -14.07 13.70 -4.53
N THR A 50 -13.36 14.42 -3.66
CA THR A 50 -12.91 15.78 -3.94
C THR A 50 -11.56 15.86 -4.65
N GLN A 51 -10.87 14.72 -4.88
CA GLN A 51 -9.51 14.70 -5.39
C GLN A 51 -9.36 14.08 -6.78
N GLY A 52 -10.47 13.71 -7.42
CA GLY A 52 -10.45 13.11 -8.75
C GLY A 52 -10.03 11.64 -8.76
N ILE A 53 -9.67 11.15 -9.96
CA ILE A 53 -9.30 9.75 -10.17
C ILE A 53 -7.92 9.50 -9.58
N PRO A 54 -7.75 8.50 -8.72
CA PRO A 54 -6.46 8.23 -8.10
C PRO A 54 -5.48 7.61 -9.12
N THR A 55 -4.22 8.01 -9.03
CA THR A 55 -3.12 7.36 -9.73
C THR A 55 -2.66 6.14 -8.92
N ILE A 56 -1.84 5.28 -9.52
CA ILE A 56 -1.24 4.16 -8.76
C ILE A 56 -0.39 4.66 -7.59
N TRP A 57 0.19 5.86 -7.72
CA TRP A 57 1.00 6.47 -6.66
C TRP A 57 0.15 6.92 -5.49
N ASP A 58 -1.04 7.45 -5.77
CA ASP A 58 -2.03 7.76 -4.74
C ASP A 58 -2.48 6.47 -4.05
N GLN A 59 -2.72 5.44 -4.84
CA GLN A 59 -3.24 4.17 -4.34
C GLN A 59 -2.26 3.44 -3.44
N VAL A 60 -1.00 3.32 -3.85
CA VAL A 60 0.02 2.65 -3.01
C VAL A 60 0.29 3.45 -1.74
N THR A 61 0.29 4.77 -1.83
CA THR A 61 0.52 5.64 -0.68
C THR A 61 -0.60 5.48 0.35
N LEU A 62 -1.85 5.53 -0.12
CA LEU A 62 -3.01 5.39 0.76
C LEU A 62 -3.02 4.02 1.43
N LEU A 63 -2.79 2.97 0.66
CA LEU A 63 -2.78 1.59 1.14
C LEU A 63 -1.70 1.40 2.22
N PHE A 64 -0.48 1.82 1.93
CA PHE A 64 0.64 1.72 2.86
C PHE A 64 0.39 2.53 4.13
N LYS A 65 0.05 3.81 3.96
CA LYS A 65 -0.13 4.73 5.08
C LYS A 65 -1.22 4.26 6.03
N GLU A 66 -2.38 3.88 5.51
CA GLU A 66 -3.50 3.49 6.36
C GLU A 66 -3.28 2.16 7.05
N ILE A 67 -2.65 1.19 6.40
CA ILE A 67 -2.34 -0.09 7.05
C ILE A 67 -1.31 0.12 8.18
N VAL A 68 -0.29 0.92 7.93
CA VAL A 68 0.77 1.16 8.92
C VAL A 68 0.25 1.99 10.12
N GLU A 69 -0.61 2.97 9.88
CA GLU A 69 -1.07 3.89 10.92
C GLU A 69 -2.27 3.38 11.73
N ASN A 70 -3.19 2.64 11.10
CA ASN A 70 -4.51 2.42 11.70
C ASN A 70 -4.66 1.12 12.49
N HIS A 71 -3.63 0.32 12.60
CA HIS A 71 -3.64 -0.89 13.43
C HIS A 71 -4.83 -1.82 13.15
N TYR A 72 -5.05 -2.16 11.86
CA TYR A 72 -6.11 -3.10 11.49
C TYR A 72 -5.86 -4.51 12.02
N PHE A 73 -4.58 -4.85 12.25
CA PHE A 73 -4.17 -6.12 12.82
C PHE A 73 -3.60 -5.91 14.22
N SER A 74 -3.64 -6.97 15.04
CA SER A 74 -3.15 -6.90 16.42
C SER A 74 -1.63 -6.66 16.50
N ASP A 75 -0.90 -7.07 15.49
CA ASP A 75 0.55 -6.87 15.35
C ASP A 75 0.92 -7.03 13.89
N GLY A 76 2.14 -6.63 13.52
CA GLY A 76 2.66 -6.81 12.17
C GLY A 76 2.15 -5.80 11.15
N ASN A 77 1.51 -4.73 11.56
CA ASN A 77 0.97 -3.72 10.64
C ASN A 77 2.06 -3.08 9.77
N LYS A 78 3.21 -2.76 10.35
CA LYS A 78 4.33 -2.19 9.60
C LYS A 78 4.85 -3.17 8.56
N ARG A 79 5.01 -4.43 8.94
CA ARG A 79 5.51 -5.48 8.05
C ARG A 79 4.55 -5.74 6.90
N ILE A 80 3.26 -5.91 7.20
CA ILE A 80 2.27 -6.19 6.16
C ILE A 80 2.07 -4.97 5.25
N GLY A 81 2.13 -3.76 5.81
CA GLY A 81 2.01 -2.54 5.03
C GLY A 81 3.10 -2.41 3.96
N ILE A 82 4.36 -2.63 4.34
CA ILE A 82 5.46 -2.54 3.37
C ILE A 82 5.42 -3.69 2.37
N LEU A 83 5.06 -4.89 2.80
CA LEU A 83 4.94 -6.03 1.90
C LEU A 83 3.87 -5.81 0.84
N ILE A 84 2.69 -5.31 1.24
CA ILE A 84 1.61 -4.99 0.32
C ILE A 84 2.04 -3.89 -0.67
N ALA A 85 2.78 -2.88 -0.20
CA ALA A 85 3.27 -1.82 -1.08
C ALA A 85 4.20 -2.36 -2.17
N PHE A 86 5.15 -3.23 -1.80
CA PHE A 86 6.03 -3.89 -2.77
C PHE A 86 5.24 -4.70 -3.79
N LEU A 87 4.29 -5.50 -3.34
CA LEU A 87 3.48 -6.34 -4.22
C LEU A 87 2.59 -5.50 -5.13
N PHE A 88 1.99 -4.44 -4.59
CA PHE A 88 1.17 -3.52 -5.37
C PHE A 88 1.98 -2.94 -6.54
N LEU A 89 3.17 -2.44 -6.25
CA LEU A 89 3.99 -1.80 -7.28
C LEU A 89 4.47 -2.81 -8.32
N VAL A 90 4.95 -3.98 -7.91
CA VAL A 90 5.44 -4.97 -8.88
C VAL A 90 4.31 -5.49 -9.77
N LYS A 91 3.13 -5.70 -9.21
CA LYS A 91 1.98 -6.16 -9.99
C LYS A 91 1.42 -5.09 -10.91
N ASN A 92 1.76 -3.83 -10.67
CA ASN A 92 1.40 -2.72 -11.55
C ASN A 92 2.55 -2.28 -12.46
N GLY A 93 3.60 -3.10 -12.56
CA GLY A 93 4.67 -2.90 -13.53
C GLY A 93 5.84 -2.06 -13.06
N TYR A 94 6.05 -1.92 -11.76
CA TYR A 94 7.14 -1.11 -11.21
C TYR A 94 8.01 -1.90 -10.25
N GLU A 95 9.31 -1.71 -10.38
CA GLU A 95 10.28 -2.19 -9.41
C GLU A 95 10.49 -1.10 -8.37
N PHE A 96 10.18 -1.40 -7.11
CA PHE A 96 10.40 -0.50 -5.98
C PHE A 96 11.64 -0.96 -5.23
N ALA A 97 12.69 -0.14 -5.24
CA ALA A 97 13.99 -0.53 -4.70
C ALA A 97 14.65 0.61 -3.92
N PRO A 98 14.07 1.04 -2.80
CA PRO A 98 14.70 2.04 -1.95
C PRO A 98 15.87 1.43 -1.18
N PRO A 99 16.81 2.26 -0.68
CA PRO A 99 17.82 1.77 0.24
C PRO A 99 17.19 1.09 1.45
N LYS A 100 17.78 0.01 1.90
CA LYS A 100 17.20 -0.83 2.96
C LYS A 100 16.94 -0.05 4.25
N GLU A 101 17.85 0.86 4.60
CA GLU A 101 17.75 1.69 5.80
C GLU A 101 16.54 2.64 5.71
N GLU A 102 16.20 3.11 4.52
CA GLU A 102 15.05 3.99 4.32
C GLU A 102 13.74 3.26 4.48
N ILE A 103 13.68 1.97 4.14
CA ILE A 103 12.47 1.18 4.33
C ILE A 103 12.07 1.19 5.80
N PHE A 104 13.04 0.91 6.67
CA PHE A 104 12.80 0.90 8.11
C PHE A 104 12.43 2.29 8.62
N SER A 105 13.25 3.30 8.31
CA SER A 105 13.03 4.65 8.86
C SER A 105 11.73 5.27 8.35
N MET A 106 11.41 5.13 7.06
CA MET A 106 10.15 5.64 6.51
C MET A 106 8.95 4.95 7.15
N THR A 107 8.99 3.63 7.27
CA THR A 107 7.88 2.88 7.86
C THR A 107 7.67 3.28 9.33
N MET A 108 8.74 3.43 10.09
CA MET A 108 8.66 3.89 11.48
C MET A 108 8.09 5.30 11.58
N ASP A 109 8.54 6.21 10.72
CA ASP A 109 8.05 7.59 10.70
C ASP A 109 6.55 7.65 10.35
N VAL A 110 6.13 6.86 9.36
CA VAL A 110 4.71 6.77 8.98
C VAL A 110 3.88 6.23 10.15
N ALA A 111 4.37 5.20 10.83
CA ALA A 111 3.67 4.63 11.99
C ALA A 111 3.47 5.65 13.11
N GLN A 112 4.38 6.61 13.23
CA GLN A 112 4.32 7.67 14.25
C GLN A 112 3.60 8.94 13.77
N GLY A 113 3.10 8.93 12.53
CA GLY A 113 2.40 10.08 11.96
C GLY A 113 3.32 11.24 11.59
N LEU A 114 4.61 10.98 11.35
CA LEU A 114 5.61 12.02 11.10
C LEU A 114 5.77 12.36 9.62
N LYS A 115 5.08 11.67 8.73
CA LYS A 115 5.16 11.91 7.28
C LYS A 115 3.80 12.26 6.72
N THR A 116 3.79 13.26 5.83
CA THR A 116 2.57 13.63 5.11
C THR A 116 2.31 12.64 3.96
N PHE A 117 1.10 12.64 3.45
CA PHE A 117 0.74 11.85 2.27
C PHE A 117 1.70 12.13 1.11
N ASP A 118 1.96 13.41 0.81
CA ASP A 118 2.81 13.78 -0.31
C ASP A 118 4.26 13.35 -0.12
N GLN A 119 4.79 13.39 1.10
CA GLN A 119 6.14 12.90 1.39
C GLN A 119 6.26 11.40 1.14
N ILE A 120 5.27 10.64 1.52
CA ILE A 120 5.25 9.19 1.30
C ILE A 120 5.12 8.89 -0.19
N LYS A 121 4.21 9.59 -0.87
CA LYS A 121 4.00 9.44 -2.32
C LYS A 121 5.29 9.72 -3.10
N ASP A 122 5.98 10.79 -2.78
CA ASP A 122 7.25 11.15 -3.42
C ASP A 122 8.31 10.06 -3.19
N TRP A 123 8.35 9.48 -2.02
CA TRP A 123 9.28 8.40 -1.71
C TRP A 123 9.03 7.17 -2.60
N PHE A 124 7.78 6.80 -2.80
CA PHE A 124 7.45 5.71 -3.71
C PHE A 124 7.86 6.03 -5.14
N ILE A 125 7.55 7.23 -5.62
CA ILE A 125 7.87 7.64 -7.00
C ILE A 125 9.39 7.65 -7.21
N GLN A 126 10.14 8.24 -6.29
CA GLN A 126 11.58 8.41 -6.43
C GLN A 126 12.35 7.09 -6.38
N ASN A 127 11.79 6.06 -5.76
CA ASN A 127 12.46 4.78 -5.59
C ASN A 127 11.88 3.67 -6.47
N SER A 128 11.08 4.03 -7.45
CA SER A 128 10.44 3.08 -8.37
C SER A 128 10.81 3.39 -9.81
N LYS A 129 10.87 2.34 -10.63
CA LYS A 129 11.07 2.47 -12.06
C LYS A 129 10.26 1.40 -12.79
N GLU A 130 9.87 1.70 -14.02
CA GLU A 130 9.10 0.75 -14.82
C GLU A 130 9.90 -0.52 -15.08
N ILE A 131 9.22 -1.64 -15.00
CA ILE A 131 9.77 -2.93 -15.42
C ILE A 131 9.51 -3.04 -16.92
N VAL A 132 10.59 -3.13 -17.68
CA VAL A 132 10.52 -3.17 -19.15
C VAL A 132 10.44 -4.60 -19.64
#